data_a079e66f6b8f3f62dda019bb6d48ec14
#
_entry.id   a079e66f6b8f3f62dda019bb6d48ec14
#
_cell.length_a   1.000
_cell.length_b   1.000
_cell.length_c   1.000
_cell.angle_alpha   90.00
_cell.angle_beta   90.00
_cell.angle_gamma   90.00
#
_symmetry.space_group_name_H-M   'P 1'
#
loop_
_entity.id
_entity.type
_entity.pdbx_description
1 polymer ?
#
loop_
_entity_poly.entity_id
_entity_poly.type
_entity_poly.pdbx_seq_one_letter_code
_entity_poly.pdbx_strand_id
1 'polypeptide(L)'
;MQKKTDRRVRKTKSQLKTGLAQLMREKSIREITVKELVDAVDINRSTFYLHYSDIPGLLAEIENEMMEEMQRAIREHPIDPGKDTVYYFIQDLFHVLDENRQIASALVGPHGDIGFVHKLEQLLEEKSRESLAALVPEKSGEMKYFYSYCLNGCLGFVKTWLETGENETPEYAAEMAYRMVVSSVTAFYDTKERREDN
;
A
#
# COMPACT_ATOMS: atom_id res chain seq x y z
N MET A 1 19.61 -26.00 -17.93
CA MET A 1 18.55 -25.39 -18.74
C MET A 1 17.47 -24.68 -17.90
N GLN A 2 17.09 -25.18 -16.75
CA GLN A 2 16.04 -24.65 -15.87
C GLN A 2 16.25 -23.18 -15.42
N LYS A 3 17.47 -22.79 -15.01
CA LYS A 3 17.81 -21.42 -14.57
C LYS A 3 17.61 -20.31 -15.62
N LYS A 4 17.78 -20.65 -16.92
CA LYS A 4 17.64 -19.69 -18.03
C LYS A 4 16.17 -19.44 -18.39
N THR A 5 15.34 -20.47 -18.28
CA THR A 5 13.88 -20.41 -18.48
C THR A 5 13.23 -19.58 -17.39
N ASP A 6 13.60 -19.79 -16.12
CA ASP A 6 13.11 -19.05 -14.97
C ASP A 6 13.41 -17.54 -15.06
N ARG A 7 14.62 -17.16 -15.46
CA ARG A 7 14.99 -15.74 -15.66
C ARG A 7 14.16 -15.07 -16.77
N ARG A 8 13.85 -15.80 -17.84
CA ARG A 8 13.04 -15.28 -18.97
C ARG A 8 11.59 -15.08 -18.52
N VAL A 9 11.03 -16.03 -17.81
CA VAL A 9 9.68 -15.95 -17.24
C VAL A 9 9.55 -14.74 -16.31
N ARG A 10 10.48 -14.57 -15.35
CA ARG A 10 10.47 -13.42 -14.46
C ARG A 10 10.56 -12.08 -15.19
N LYS A 11 11.43 -11.99 -16.20
CA LYS A 11 11.55 -10.78 -17.01
C LYS A 11 10.23 -10.46 -17.72
N THR A 12 9.60 -11.46 -18.35
CA THR A 12 8.31 -11.29 -19.04
C THR A 12 7.22 -10.82 -18.08
N LYS A 13 7.10 -11.48 -16.92
CA LYS A 13 6.13 -11.09 -15.89
C LYS A 13 6.36 -9.65 -15.40
N SER A 14 7.59 -9.27 -15.10
CA SER A 14 7.95 -7.91 -14.70
C SER A 14 7.57 -6.87 -15.77
N GLN A 15 7.85 -7.14 -17.05
CA GLN A 15 7.48 -6.25 -18.14
C GLN A 15 5.95 -6.08 -18.23
N LEU A 16 5.19 -7.18 -18.13
CA LEU A 16 3.72 -7.13 -18.15
C LEU A 16 3.15 -6.34 -16.97
N LYS A 17 3.69 -6.52 -15.75
CA LYS A 17 3.28 -5.79 -14.55
C LYS A 17 3.56 -4.29 -14.69
N THR A 18 4.76 -3.92 -15.11
CA THR A 18 5.13 -2.51 -15.33
C THR A 18 4.26 -1.87 -16.42
N GLY A 19 4.03 -2.57 -17.54
CA GLY A 19 3.17 -2.07 -18.61
C GLY A 19 1.72 -1.89 -18.17
N LEU A 20 1.17 -2.83 -17.37
CA LEU A 20 -0.17 -2.69 -16.83
C LEU A 20 -0.25 -1.49 -15.89
N ALA A 21 0.69 -1.32 -14.95
CA ALA A 21 0.75 -0.18 -14.06
C ALA A 21 0.82 1.15 -14.81
N GLN A 22 1.56 1.21 -15.92
CA GLN A 22 1.63 2.40 -16.77
C GLN A 22 0.29 2.72 -17.41
N LEU A 23 -0.40 1.73 -17.98
CA LEU A 23 -1.72 1.93 -18.59
C LEU A 23 -2.80 2.32 -17.57
N MET A 24 -2.73 1.79 -16.36
CA MET A 24 -3.65 2.13 -15.27
C MET A 24 -3.51 3.59 -14.79
N ARG A 25 -2.41 4.27 -15.07
CA ARG A 25 -2.28 5.70 -14.80
C ARG A 25 -3.17 6.55 -15.72
N GLU A 26 -3.49 6.04 -16.89
CA GLU A 26 -4.21 6.78 -17.95
C GLU A 26 -5.69 6.41 -18.01
N LYS A 27 -6.05 5.18 -17.66
CA LYS A 27 -7.42 4.67 -17.78
C LYS A 27 -7.74 3.52 -16.83
N SER A 28 -9.05 3.29 -16.66
CA SER A 28 -9.55 2.21 -15.81
C SER A 28 -9.10 0.83 -16.32
N ILE A 29 -8.85 -0.09 -15.38
CA ILE A 29 -8.51 -1.49 -15.66
C ILE A 29 -9.50 -2.16 -16.63
N ARG A 30 -10.79 -1.77 -16.58
CA ARG A 30 -11.86 -2.32 -17.43
C ARG A 30 -11.72 -1.94 -18.91
N GLU A 31 -10.97 -0.87 -19.18
CA GLU A 31 -10.74 -0.36 -20.54
C GLU A 31 -9.44 -0.89 -21.15
N ILE A 32 -8.58 -1.53 -20.33
CA ILE A 32 -7.30 -2.07 -20.77
C ILE A 32 -7.50 -3.44 -21.42
N THR A 33 -7.02 -3.58 -22.65
CA THR A 33 -7.07 -4.85 -23.40
C THR A 33 -5.73 -5.56 -23.39
N VAL A 34 -5.74 -6.90 -23.52
CA VAL A 34 -4.50 -7.68 -23.67
C VAL A 34 -3.68 -7.20 -24.88
N LYS A 35 -4.35 -6.81 -25.98
CA LYS A 35 -3.66 -6.30 -27.16
C LYS A 35 -2.86 -5.05 -26.83
N GLU A 36 -3.47 -4.08 -26.23
CA GLU A 36 -2.82 -2.83 -25.82
C GLU A 36 -1.62 -3.07 -24.91
N LEU A 37 -1.81 -3.92 -23.89
CA LEU A 37 -0.74 -4.23 -22.95
C LEU A 37 0.46 -4.86 -23.64
N VAL A 38 0.25 -5.89 -24.48
CA VAL A 38 1.37 -6.58 -25.13
C VAL A 38 2.05 -5.70 -26.18
N ASP A 39 1.30 -4.84 -26.88
CA ASP A 39 1.85 -3.85 -27.80
C ASP A 39 2.70 -2.81 -27.04
N ALA A 40 2.26 -2.34 -25.87
CA ALA A 40 3.00 -1.39 -25.05
C ALA A 40 4.33 -1.92 -24.51
N VAL A 41 4.45 -3.23 -24.26
CA VAL A 41 5.65 -3.86 -23.68
C VAL A 41 6.44 -4.69 -24.69
N ASP A 42 6.08 -4.63 -25.96
CA ASP A 42 6.72 -5.38 -27.06
C ASP A 42 6.81 -6.90 -26.80
N ILE A 43 5.69 -7.48 -26.37
CA ILE A 43 5.56 -8.92 -26.09
C ILE A 43 4.51 -9.52 -27.02
N ASN A 44 4.74 -10.75 -27.49
CA ASN A 44 3.74 -11.46 -28.30
C ASN A 44 2.53 -11.84 -27.43
N ARG A 45 1.32 -11.69 -27.98
CA ARG A 45 0.06 -12.06 -27.34
C ARG A 45 0.03 -13.52 -26.84
N SER A 46 0.63 -14.44 -27.58
CA SER A 46 0.77 -15.83 -27.15
C SER A 46 1.62 -15.97 -25.89
N THR A 47 2.63 -15.12 -25.72
CA THR A 47 3.46 -15.08 -24.51
C THR A 47 2.68 -14.61 -23.29
N PHE A 48 1.75 -13.64 -23.45
CA PHE A 48 0.85 -13.25 -22.37
C PHE A 48 0.02 -14.45 -21.90
N TYR A 49 -0.63 -15.16 -22.81
CA TYR A 49 -1.49 -16.29 -22.46
C TYR A 49 -0.76 -17.53 -21.94
N LEU A 50 0.58 -17.58 -21.99
CA LEU A 50 1.36 -18.57 -21.24
C LEU A 50 1.40 -18.32 -19.72
N HIS A 51 1.11 -17.09 -19.30
CA HIS A 51 1.23 -16.67 -17.91
C HIS A 51 -0.11 -16.26 -17.27
N TYR A 52 -1.01 -15.65 -18.06
CA TYR A 52 -2.26 -15.08 -17.57
C TYR A 52 -3.41 -15.38 -18.53
N SER A 53 -4.61 -15.59 -17.99
CA SER A 53 -5.83 -15.78 -18.78
C SER A 53 -6.36 -14.46 -19.36
N ASP A 54 -6.23 -13.37 -18.56
CA ASP A 54 -6.79 -12.06 -18.87
C ASP A 54 -6.10 -10.95 -18.04
N ILE A 55 -6.49 -9.71 -18.26
CA ILE A 55 -5.97 -8.54 -17.52
C ILE A 55 -6.32 -8.58 -16.03
N PRO A 56 -7.57 -8.92 -15.62
CA PRO A 56 -7.88 -9.09 -14.20
C PRO A 56 -7.01 -10.12 -13.49
N GLY A 57 -6.66 -11.22 -14.12
CA GLY A 57 -5.77 -12.24 -13.55
C GLY A 57 -4.35 -11.71 -13.31
N LEU A 58 -3.83 -10.88 -14.22
CA LEU A 58 -2.55 -10.19 -14.03
C LEU A 58 -2.65 -9.17 -12.88
N LEU A 59 -3.72 -8.36 -12.81
CA LEU A 59 -3.93 -7.41 -11.72
C LEU A 59 -3.98 -8.11 -10.37
N ALA A 60 -4.75 -9.20 -10.26
CA ALA A 60 -4.85 -9.97 -9.03
C ALA A 60 -3.50 -10.52 -8.54
N GLU A 61 -2.60 -10.94 -9.45
CA GLU A 61 -1.23 -11.32 -9.07
C GLU A 61 -0.44 -10.12 -8.52
N ILE A 62 -0.54 -8.95 -9.16
CA ILE A 62 0.12 -7.72 -8.71
C ILE A 62 -0.35 -7.32 -7.30
N GLU A 63 -1.67 -7.30 -7.08
CA GLU A 63 -2.26 -6.98 -5.78
C GLU A 63 -1.81 -7.94 -4.69
N ASN A 64 -1.86 -9.25 -4.99
CA ASN A 64 -1.47 -10.26 -4.02
C ASN A 64 0.02 -10.15 -3.63
N GLU A 65 0.92 -9.94 -4.60
CA GLU A 65 2.33 -9.74 -4.32
C GLU A 65 2.57 -8.49 -3.45
N MET A 66 1.92 -7.37 -3.76
CA MET A 66 2.02 -6.15 -2.95
C MET A 66 1.52 -6.39 -1.52
N MET A 67 0.38 -7.07 -1.37
CA MET A 67 -0.17 -7.42 -0.05
C MET A 67 0.77 -8.36 0.72
N GLU A 68 1.39 -9.33 0.06
CA GLU A 68 2.37 -10.24 0.68
C GLU A 68 3.62 -9.50 1.17
N GLU A 69 4.12 -8.53 0.38
CA GLU A 69 5.26 -7.70 0.78
C GLU A 69 4.93 -6.82 1.99
N MET A 70 3.76 -6.16 1.98
CA MET A 70 3.30 -5.37 3.13
C MET A 70 3.11 -6.23 4.38
N GLN A 71 2.48 -7.41 4.26
CA GLN A 71 2.34 -8.34 5.38
C GLN A 71 3.68 -8.86 5.88
N ARG A 72 4.68 -9.00 5.02
CA ARG A 72 6.04 -9.39 5.41
C ARG A 72 6.68 -8.28 6.23
N ALA A 73 6.66 -7.04 5.76
CA ALA A 73 7.17 -5.89 6.50
C ALA A 73 6.56 -5.79 7.91
N ILE A 74 5.23 -5.97 8.02
CA ILE A 74 4.52 -6.01 9.30
C ILE A 74 5.01 -7.14 10.22
N ARG A 75 5.35 -8.32 9.67
CA ARG A 75 5.83 -9.46 10.48
C ARG A 75 7.27 -9.30 10.92
N GLU A 76 8.10 -8.66 10.14
CA GLU A 76 9.53 -8.47 10.43
C GLU A 76 9.74 -7.45 11.56
N HIS A 77 8.86 -6.45 11.66
CA HIS A 77 8.85 -5.48 12.75
C HIS A 77 7.51 -5.49 13.49
N PRO A 78 7.27 -6.48 14.38
CA PRO A 78 6.03 -6.54 15.16
C PRO A 78 5.95 -5.32 16.06
N ILE A 79 4.77 -4.71 16.10
CA ILE A 79 4.53 -3.49 16.88
C ILE A 79 4.52 -3.86 18.38
N ASP A 80 5.53 -3.39 19.10
CA ASP A 80 5.67 -3.52 20.55
C ASP A 80 5.35 -2.18 21.21
N PRO A 81 4.32 -2.07 22.08
CA PRO A 81 3.90 -0.81 22.69
C PRO A 81 4.99 -0.09 23.52
N GLY A 82 6.08 -0.74 23.87
CA GLY A 82 7.18 -0.19 24.63
C GLY A 82 8.35 0.38 23.82
N LYS A 83 8.29 0.36 22.49
CA LYS A 83 9.38 0.78 21.59
C LYS A 83 8.82 1.60 20.45
N ASP A 84 9.67 2.38 19.77
CA ASP A 84 9.33 3.15 18.56
C ASP A 84 9.00 2.24 17.34
N THR A 85 8.38 1.10 17.59
CA THR A 85 8.07 0.09 16.58
C THR A 85 7.03 0.58 15.59
N VAL A 86 6.16 1.51 15.97
CA VAL A 86 5.21 2.17 15.06
C VAL A 86 5.96 2.93 13.96
N TYR A 87 7.06 3.61 14.32
CA TYR A 87 7.90 4.30 13.34
C TYR A 87 8.52 3.33 12.34
N TYR A 88 9.15 2.25 12.81
CA TYR A 88 9.78 1.26 11.94
C TYR A 88 8.75 0.55 11.05
N PHE A 89 7.58 0.24 11.58
CA PHE A 89 6.47 -0.29 10.80
C PHE A 89 6.06 0.64 9.64
N ILE A 90 5.90 1.94 9.93
CA ILE A 90 5.56 2.94 8.91
C ILE A 90 6.71 3.04 7.89
N GLN A 91 7.95 3.05 8.35
CA GLN A 91 9.14 3.10 7.50
C GLN A 91 9.20 1.92 6.51
N ASP A 92 8.98 0.70 6.99
CA ASP A 92 8.95 -0.49 6.14
C ASP A 92 7.86 -0.43 5.08
N LEU A 93 6.66 0.07 5.44
CA LEU A 93 5.59 0.27 4.46
C LEU A 93 5.99 1.26 3.36
N PHE A 94 6.65 2.37 3.73
CA PHE A 94 7.12 3.35 2.75
C PHE A 94 8.23 2.79 1.87
N HIS A 95 9.12 1.94 2.38
CA HIS A 95 10.12 1.23 1.57
C HIS A 95 9.48 0.28 0.56
N VAL A 96 8.50 -0.54 0.99
CA VAL A 96 7.75 -1.42 0.07
C VAL A 96 7.06 -0.62 -1.03
N LEU A 97 6.46 0.52 -0.68
CA LEU A 97 5.80 1.40 -1.65
C LEU A 97 6.79 2.03 -2.63
N ASP A 98 7.99 2.42 -2.16
CA ASP A 98 9.02 3.03 -3.00
C ASP A 98 9.65 2.02 -3.97
N GLU A 99 10.00 0.83 -3.48
CA GLU A 99 10.51 -0.27 -4.31
C GLU A 99 9.54 -0.65 -5.43
N ASN A 100 8.24 -0.47 -5.20
CA ASN A 100 7.16 -0.79 -6.13
C ASN A 100 6.41 0.45 -6.63
N ARG A 101 7.05 1.63 -6.63
CA ARG A 101 6.42 2.95 -6.78
C ARG A 101 5.44 3.05 -7.95
N GLN A 102 5.80 2.54 -9.13
CA GLN A 102 4.94 2.58 -10.32
C GLN A 102 3.65 1.77 -10.11
N ILE A 103 3.79 0.58 -9.54
CA ILE A 103 2.67 -0.31 -9.25
C ILE A 103 1.81 0.25 -8.13
N ALA A 104 2.43 0.69 -7.04
CA ALA A 104 1.73 1.29 -5.90
C ALA A 104 0.93 2.53 -6.33
N SER A 105 1.54 3.45 -7.10
CA SER A 105 0.86 4.62 -7.66
C SER A 105 -0.33 4.24 -8.55
N ALA A 106 -0.22 3.19 -9.35
CA ALA A 106 -1.31 2.72 -10.19
C ALA A 106 -2.46 2.12 -9.36
N LEU A 107 -2.15 1.33 -8.33
CA LEU A 107 -3.16 0.67 -7.49
C LEU A 107 -3.95 1.64 -6.61
N VAL A 108 -3.31 2.69 -6.06
CA VAL A 108 -3.97 3.67 -5.19
C VAL A 108 -4.39 4.96 -5.91
N GLY A 109 -4.02 5.10 -7.18
CA GLY A 109 -4.29 6.28 -8.01
C GLY A 109 -5.75 6.42 -8.43
N PRO A 110 -6.06 7.44 -9.29
CA PRO A 110 -7.43 7.75 -9.70
C PRO A 110 -8.16 6.61 -10.42
N HIS A 111 -7.42 5.75 -11.10
CA HIS A 111 -7.93 4.58 -11.84
C HIS A 111 -7.61 3.26 -11.14
N GLY A 112 -7.15 3.33 -9.89
CA GLY A 112 -6.77 2.17 -9.08
C GLY A 112 -7.94 1.27 -8.71
N ASP A 113 -7.62 0.14 -8.10
CA ASP A 113 -8.63 -0.82 -7.65
C ASP A 113 -9.12 -0.51 -6.23
N ILE A 114 -10.39 -0.16 -6.10
CA ILE A 114 -11.03 0.12 -4.81
C ILE A 114 -10.96 -1.12 -3.90
N GLY A 115 -11.05 -2.33 -4.48
CA GLY A 115 -10.95 -3.57 -3.73
C GLY A 115 -9.57 -3.76 -3.09
N PHE A 116 -8.50 -3.38 -3.80
CA PHE A 116 -7.14 -3.37 -3.24
C PHE A 116 -7.01 -2.38 -2.07
N VAL A 117 -7.52 -1.15 -2.25
CA VAL A 117 -7.50 -0.13 -1.18
C VAL A 117 -8.23 -0.63 0.05
N HIS A 118 -9.40 -1.26 -0.08
CA HIS A 118 -10.12 -1.86 1.05
C HIS A 118 -9.35 -2.99 1.74
N LYS A 119 -8.67 -3.86 0.98
CA LYS A 119 -7.83 -4.92 1.57
C LYS A 119 -6.67 -4.30 2.39
N LEU A 120 -6.06 -3.24 1.86
CA LEU A 120 -5.00 -2.50 2.55
C LEU A 120 -5.53 -1.84 3.82
N GLU A 121 -6.68 -1.18 3.75
CA GLU A 121 -7.36 -0.59 4.92
C GLU A 121 -7.62 -1.64 6.01
N GLN A 122 -8.17 -2.79 5.65
CA GLN A 122 -8.43 -3.89 6.60
C GLN A 122 -7.15 -4.40 7.25
N LEU A 123 -6.07 -4.59 6.48
CA LEU A 123 -4.78 -5.01 7.01
C LEU A 123 -4.22 -4.01 8.02
N LEU A 124 -4.25 -2.72 7.67
CA LEU A 124 -3.75 -1.65 8.54
C LEU A 124 -4.64 -1.47 9.78
N GLU A 125 -5.96 -1.59 9.65
CA GLU A 125 -6.89 -1.51 10.79
C GLU A 125 -6.65 -2.66 11.76
N GLU A 126 -6.54 -3.90 11.29
CA GLU A 126 -6.26 -5.07 12.13
C GLU A 126 -4.98 -4.86 12.95
N LYS A 127 -3.89 -4.45 12.28
CA LYS A 127 -2.60 -4.26 12.93
C LYS A 127 -2.55 -3.04 13.84
N SER A 128 -3.16 -1.94 13.44
CA SER A 128 -3.27 -0.75 14.29
C SER A 128 -4.10 -1.02 15.55
N ARG A 129 -5.16 -1.81 15.45
CA ARG A 129 -6.01 -2.17 16.60
C ARG A 129 -5.24 -3.01 17.61
N GLU A 130 -4.45 -4.00 17.19
CA GLU A 130 -3.58 -4.79 18.06
C GLU A 130 -2.59 -3.89 18.83
N SER A 131 -2.05 -2.89 18.17
CA SER A 131 -1.02 -2.00 18.71
C SER A 131 -1.58 -0.90 19.60
N LEU A 132 -2.70 -0.32 19.21
CA LEU A 132 -3.34 0.77 19.93
C LEU A 132 -4.19 0.27 21.11
N ALA A 133 -4.65 -0.99 21.10
CA ALA A 133 -5.31 -1.59 22.25
C ALA A 133 -4.45 -1.57 23.52
N ALA A 134 -3.12 -1.56 23.39
CA ALA A 134 -2.19 -1.42 24.49
C ALA A 134 -2.01 0.04 24.98
N LEU A 135 -2.30 1.02 24.11
CA LEU A 135 -2.13 2.45 24.40
C LEU A 135 -3.45 3.15 24.74
N VAL A 136 -4.59 2.54 24.42
CA VAL A 136 -5.91 3.17 24.45
C VAL A 136 -6.90 2.30 25.20
N PRO A 137 -7.54 2.76 26.27
CA PRO A 137 -8.68 2.08 26.88
C PRO A 137 -9.81 1.93 25.85
N GLU A 138 -10.21 0.70 25.57
CA GLU A 138 -11.10 0.24 24.51
C GLU A 138 -12.54 0.79 24.50
N LYS A 139 -12.87 1.74 25.39
CA LYS A 139 -14.25 2.05 25.77
C LYS A 139 -14.89 3.27 25.10
N SER A 140 -14.25 3.96 24.17
CA SER A 140 -14.94 5.09 23.54
C SER A 140 -15.42 4.76 22.14
N GLY A 141 -16.72 4.87 21.89
CA GLY A 141 -17.32 4.79 20.55
C GLY A 141 -16.75 5.82 19.56
N GLU A 142 -15.89 6.73 20.03
CA GLU A 142 -15.17 7.74 19.25
C GLU A 142 -13.96 7.16 18.52
N MET A 143 -13.39 6.03 19.01
CA MET A 143 -12.20 5.41 18.40
C MET A 143 -12.39 5.05 16.92
N LYS A 144 -13.57 4.60 16.52
CA LYS A 144 -13.86 4.28 15.12
C LYS A 144 -13.70 5.50 14.20
N TYR A 145 -14.03 6.70 14.69
CA TYR A 145 -13.87 7.95 13.91
C TYR A 145 -12.40 8.36 13.86
N PHE A 146 -11.68 8.21 14.98
CA PHE A 146 -10.26 8.47 15.04
C PHE A 146 -9.47 7.55 14.07
N TYR A 147 -9.75 6.25 14.09
CA TYR A 147 -9.16 5.30 13.14
C TYR A 147 -9.44 5.68 11.70
N SER A 148 -10.70 5.94 11.38
CA SER A 148 -11.09 6.34 10.03
C SER A 148 -10.35 7.60 9.59
N TYR A 149 -10.21 8.59 10.46
CA TYR A 149 -9.46 9.82 10.19
C TYR A 149 -7.98 9.53 9.92
N CYS A 150 -7.29 8.82 10.81
CA CYS A 150 -5.88 8.49 10.65
C CYS A 150 -5.63 7.67 9.38
N LEU A 151 -6.45 6.64 9.12
CA LEU A 151 -6.29 5.76 7.98
C LEU A 151 -6.47 6.51 6.65
N ASN A 152 -7.54 7.29 6.52
CA ASN A 152 -7.79 8.10 5.31
C ASN A 152 -6.74 9.20 5.14
N GLY A 153 -6.27 9.80 6.24
CA GLY A 153 -5.16 10.76 6.23
C GLY A 153 -3.87 10.13 5.72
N CYS A 154 -3.51 8.96 6.21
CA CYS A 154 -2.34 8.21 5.76
C CYS A 154 -2.45 7.80 4.28
N LEU A 155 -3.61 7.32 3.84
CA LEU A 155 -3.84 6.99 2.43
C LEU A 155 -3.73 8.22 1.52
N GLY A 156 -4.30 9.35 1.94
CA GLY A 156 -4.16 10.61 1.22
C GLY A 156 -2.70 11.06 1.13
N PHE A 157 -1.95 10.94 2.24
CA PHE A 157 -0.52 11.24 2.27
C PHE A 157 0.27 10.34 1.31
N VAL A 158 0.05 9.03 1.36
CA VAL A 158 0.71 8.06 0.46
C VAL A 158 0.43 8.37 -1.01
N LYS A 159 -0.83 8.66 -1.37
CA LYS A 159 -1.19 9.06 -2.74
C LYS A 159 -0.41 10.29 -3.19
N THR A 160 -0.41 11.34 -2.38
CA THR A 160 0.31 12.58 -2.69
C THR A 160 1.81 12.31 -2.84
N TRP A 161 2.42 11.56 -1.92
CA TRP A 161 3.84 11.23 -1.98
C TRP A 161 4.21 10.40 -3.21
N LEU A 162 3.39 9.41 -3.59
CA LEU A 162 3.62 8.59 -4.79
C LEU A 162 3.50 9.42 -6.08
N GLU A 163 2.62 10.43 -6.10
CA GLU A 163 2.38 11.28 -7.27
C GLU A 163 3.41 12.42 -7.41
N THR A 164 3.83 13.03 -6.30
CA THR A 164 4.60 14.28 -6.31
C THR A 164 5.96 14.19 -5.63
N GLY A 165 6.19 13.19 -4.79
CA GLY A 165 7.38 13.06 -3.93
C GLY A 165 8.61 12.44 -4.62
N GLU A 166 8.90 12.78 -5.88
CA GLU A 166 10.06 12.21 -6.61
C GLU A 166 11.41 12.52 -5.95
N ASN A 167 11.49 13.61 -5.19
CA ASN A 167 12.72 14.04 -4.50
C ASN A 167 12.72 13.72 -3.00
N GLU A 168 11.65 13.12 -2.48
CA GLU A 168 11.48 12.82 -1.07
C GLU A 168 11.75 11.34 -0.83
N THR A 169 12.69 11.06 0.10
CA THR A 169 13.03 9.67 0.41
C THR A 169 11.90 8.99 1.18
N PRO A 170 11.80 7.64 1.12
CA PRO A 170 10.82 6.90 1.91
C PRO A 170 10.98 7.13 3.42
N GLU A 171 12.21 7.36 3.93
CA GLU A 171 12.46 7.68 5.34
C GLU A 171 11.86 9.03 5.72
N TYR A 172 12.01 10.05 4.87
CA TYR A 172 11.43 11.37 5.12
C TYR A 172 9.91 11.32 5.13
N ALA A 173 9.32 10.61 4.16
CA ALA A 173 7.88 10.43 4.08
C ALA A 173 7.34 9.65 5.29
N ALA A 174 8.04 8.59 5.71
CA ALA A 174 7.71 7.81 6.89
C ALA A 174 7.75 8.64 8.18
N GLU A 175 8.81 9.46 8.36
CA GLU A 175 8.93 10.36 9.50
C GLU A 175 7.77 11.37 9.56
N MET A 176 7.39 11.96 8.44
CA MET A 176 6.26 12.87 8.38
C MET A 176 4.94 12.18 8.72
N ALA A 177 4.67 11.02 8.13
CA ALA A 177 3.47 10.25 8.41
C ALA A 177 3.40 9.83 9.89
N TYR A 178 4.51 9.34 10.44
CA TYR A 178 4.61 8.99 11.87
C TYR A 178 4.29 10.17 12.78
N ARG A 179 4.90 11.33 12.53
CA ARG A 179 4.65 12.55 13.33
C ARG A 179 3.19 12.97 13.28
N MET A 180 2.55 12.91 12.12
CA MET A 180 1.12 13.24 11.97
C MET A 180 0.25 12.28 12.78
N VAL A 181 0.51 10.97 12.71
CA VAL A 181 -0.23 9.95 13.45
C VAL A 181 -0.06 10.15 14.96
N VAL A 182 1.18 10.25 15.45
CA VAL A 182 1.46 10.40 16.90
C VAL A 182 0.89 11.70 17.45
N SER A 183 1.03 12.81 16.72
CA SER A 183 0.45 14.10 17.15
C SER A 183 -1.09 14.03 17.23
N SER A 184 -1.72 13.32 16.28
CA SER A 184 -3.17 13.12 16.29
C SER A 184 -3.63 12.27 17.48
N VAL A 185 -2.87 11.21 17.82
CA VAL A 185 -3.12 10.37 19.00
C VAL A 185 -3.04 11.23 20.26
N THR A 186 -1.94 11.96 20.46
CA THR A 186 -1.74 12.82 21.63
C THR A 186 -2.87 13.86 21.78
N ALA A 187 -3.18 14.58 20.71
CA ALA A 187 -4.25 15.58 20.72
C ALA A 187 -5.63 14.99 21.05
N PHE A 188 -5.91 13.76 20.56
CA PHE A 188 -7.17 13.08 20.84
C PHE A 188 -7.33 12.75 22.33
N TYR A 189 -6.24 12.35 23.00
CA TYR A 189 -6.25 12.04 24.45
C TYR A 189 -6.29 13.29 25.33
N ASP A 190 -5.46 14.28 25.07
CA ASP A 190 -5.43 15.53 25.85
C ASP A 190 -6.79 16.22 25.88
N THR A 191 -7.55 16.10 24.80
CA THR A 191 -8.91 16.68 24.71
C THR A 191 -9.90 15.93 25.59
N LYS A 192 -9.68 14.64 25.83
CA LYS A 192 -10.58 13.78 26.61
C LYS A 192 -10.39 14.01 28.11
N GLU A 193 -9.15 14.08 28.60
CA GLU A 193 -8.85 14.40 30.01
C GLU A 193 -9.46 15.73 30.42
N ARG A 194 -9.37 16.76 29.58
CA ARG A 194 -9.96 18.08 29.86
C ARG A 194 -11.50 18.10 29.92
N ARG A 195 -12.18 17.10 29.35
CA ARG A 195 -13.66 17.00 29.37
C ARG A 195 -14.18 16.22 30.59
N GLU A 196 -13.37 15.34 31.16
CA GLU A 196 -13.72 14.56 32.34
C GLU A 196 -13.48 15.37 33.64
N ASP A 197 -12.65 16.42 33.58
CA ASP A 197 -12.36 17.34 34.71
C ASP A 197 -13.33 18.55 34.79
N ASN A 198 -14.34 18.66 33.90
CA ASN A 198 -15.34 19.74 33.87
C ASN A 198 -16.74 19.16 34.05
#